data_2faeda57002a621d95f76e76fcaa03ec
#
_entry.id   2faeda57002a621d95f76e76fcaa03ec
#
_cell.length_a   1.000
_cell.length_b   1.000
_cell.length_c   1.000
_cell.angle_alpha   90.00
_cell.angle_beta   90.00
_cell.angle_gamma   90.00
#
_symmetry.space_group_name_H-M   'P 1'
#
loop_
_entity.id
_entity.type
_entity.pdbx_description
1 polymer ?
#
loop_
_entity_poly.entity_id
_entity_poly.type
_entity_poly.pdbx_seq_one_letter_code
_entity_poly.pdbx_strand_id
1 'polypeptide(L)'
;MTTEEVLDLEGLVEGAGGDEALAGRLLARFQQDLPARLEQLRTALAAGDAEAAHRCAHSLKGSLATIRAHQAHEAAQRLDEAARQGALAAARRELPALEAAAGRLGAAIEERLADSA
;
A
#
# COMPACT_ATOMS: atom_id res chain seq x y z
N MET A 1 5.44 -12.19 -12.21
CA MET A 1 4.93 -10.91 -11.66
C MET A 1 5.36 -9.80 -12.60
N THR A 2 4.43 -8.99 -13.09
CA THR A 2 4.73 -7.88 -14.00
C THR A 2 4.95 -6.60 -13.22
N THR A 3 5.66 -5.65 -13.83
CA THR A 3 5.88 -4.32 -13.26
C THR A 3 4.55 -3.62 -12.98
N GLU A 4 3.56 -3.76 -13.87
CA GLU A 4 2.23 -3.16 -13.73
C GLU A 4 1.45 -3.67 -12.52
N GLU A 5 1.65 -4.92 -12.12
CA GLU A 5 1.00 -5.47 -10.92
C GLU A 5 1.53 -4.81 -9.66
N VAL A 6 2.83 -4.47 -9.66
CA VAL A 6 3.47 -3.78 -8.54
C VAL A 6 3.10 -2.30 -8.55
N LEU A 7 3.26 -1.64 -9.69
CA LEU A 7 2.99 -0.20 -9.86
C LEU A 7 2.60 0.08 -11.31
N ASP A 8 1.34 0.43 -11.53
CA ASP A 8 0.83 0.80 -12.85
C ASP A 8 1.06 2.30 -13.08
N LEU A 9 2.25 2.66 -13.53
CA LEU A 9 2.64 4.05 -13.76
C LEU A 9 1.79 4.74 -14.81
N GLU A 10 1.46 4.04 -15.89
CA GLU A 10 0.62 4.60 -16.96
C GLU A 10 -0.75 4.98 -16.44
N GLY A 11 -1.39 4.08 -15.68
CA GLY A 11 -2.67 4.35 -15.04
C GLY A 11 -2.61 5.48 -14.04
N LEU A 12 -1.52 5.57 -13.28
CA LEU A 12 -1.32 6.65 -12.31
C LEU A 12 -1.20 8.00 -13.01
N VAL A 13 -0.38 8.10 -14.04
CA VAL A 13 -0.19 9.34 -14.80
C VAL A 13 -1.50 9.76 -15.48
N GLU A 14 -2.22 8.81 -16.06
CA GLU A 14 -3.53 9.07 -16.66
C GLU A 14 -4.52 9.60 -15.63
N GLY A 15 -4.57 8.99 -14.45
CA GLY A 15 -5.42 9.45 -13.34
C GLY A 15 -5.04 10.83 -12.81
N ALA A 16 -3.79 11.24 -13.02
CA ALA A 16 -3.29 12.57 -12.67
C ALA A 16 -3.47 13.60 -13.82
N GLY A 17 -4.32 13.26 -14.81
CA GLY A 17 -4.58 14.15 -15.95
C GLY A 17 -3.41 14.27 -16.92
N GLY A 18 -2.54 13.28 -16.96
CA GLY A 18 -1.34 13.27 -17.80
C GLY A 18 -0.15 14.02 -17.16
N ASP A 19 -0.30 14.50 -15.93
CA ASP A 19 0.75 15.25 -15.22
C ASP A 19 1.73 14.30 -14.54
N GLU A 20 2.86 14.05 -15.19
CA GLU A 20 3.92 13.18 -14.65
C GLU A 20 4.55 13.75 -13.38
N ALA A 21 4.67 15.05 -13.27
CA ALA A 21 5.23 15.70 -12.07
C ALA A 21 4.30 15.47 -10.87
N LEU A 22 2.99 15.59 -11.06
CA LEU A 22 2.01 15.30 -10.01
C LEU A 22 2.08 13.84 -9.60
N ALA A 23 2.14 12.92 -10.56
CA ALA A 23 2.26 11.48 -10.28
C ALA A 23 3.51 11.22 -9.44
N GLY A 24 4.65 11.83 -9.77
CA GLY A 24 5.89 11.70 -9.01
C GLY A 24 5.77 12.20 -7.58
N ARG A 25 5.08 13.32 -7.39
CA ARG A 25 4.85 13.88 -6.04
C ARG A 25 3.96 12.95 -5.19
N LEU A 26 2.94 12.36 -5.80
CA LEU A 26 2.07 11.40 -5.11
C LEU A 26 2.86 10.17 -4.66
N LEU A 27 3.73 9.66 -5.52
CA LEU A 27 4.60 8.52 -5.19
C LEU A 27 5.57 8.87 -4.07
N ALA A 28 6.22 10.02 -4.15
CA ALA A 28 7.18 10.47 -3.15
C ALA A 28 6.51 10.62 -1.78
N ARG A 29 5.32 11.21 -1.72
CA ARG A 29 4.57 11.38 -0.48
C ARG A 29 4.15 10.03 0.10
N PHE A 30 3.65 9.13 -0.75
CA PHE A 30 3.27 7.80 -0.29
C PHE A 30 4.49 7.06 0.29
N GLN A 31 5.63 7.13 -0.39
CA GLN A 31 6.87 6.50 0.05
C GLN A 31 7.31 7.00 1.43
N GLN A 32 7.18 8.30 1.68
CA GLN A 32 7.52 8.89 2.98
C GLN A 32 6.61 8.40 4.10
N ASP A 33 5.33 8.22 3.81
CA ASP A 33 4.32 7.88 4.83
C ASP A 33 4.24 6.38 5.12
N LEU A 34 4.69 5.53 4.19
CA LEU A 34 4.48 4.09 4.25
C LEU A 34 5.06 3.42 5.50
N PRO A 35 6.33 3.69 5.91
CA PRO A 35 6.88 3.01 7.08
C PRO A 35 6.08 3.23 8.36
N ALA A 36 5.64 4.45 8.62
CA ALA A 36 4.84 4.77 9.80
C ALA A 36 3.47 4.09 9.73
N ARG A 37 2.88 4.03 8.54
CA ARG A 37 1.57 3.41 8.35
C ARG A 37 1.62 1.90 8.55
N LEU A 38 2.67 1.24 8.09
CA LEU A 38 2.87 -0.19 8.34
C LEU A 38 3.11 -0.46 9.82
N GLU A 39 3.87 0.42 10.50
CA GLU A 39 4.13 0.28 11.93
C GLU A 39 2.83 0.41 12.74
N GLN A 40 1.97 1.36 12.40
CA GLN A 40 0.67 1.51 13.04
C GLN A 40 -0.19 0.26 12.89
N LEU A 41 -0.16 -0.36 11.71
CA LEU A 41 -0.89 -1.58 11.45
C LEU A 41 -0.33 -2.75 12.28
N ARG A 42 0.99 -2.90 12.32
CA ARG A 42 1.65 -3.94 13.14
C ARG A 42 1.28 -3.79 14.61
N THR A 43 1.31 -2.56 15.12
CA THR A 43 0.98 -2.25 16.50
C THR A 43 -0.46 -2.65 16.83
N ALA A 44 -1.41 -2.30 15.95
CA ALA A 44 -2.82 -2.64 16.13
C ALA A 44 -3.03 -4.16 16.16
N LEU A 45 -2.39 -4.89 15.23
CA LEU A 45 -2.50 -6.35 15.18
C LEU A 45 -1.87 -7.01 16.41
N ALA A 46 -0.72 -6.51 16.86
CA ALA A 46 -0.05 -7.04 18.06
C ALA A 46 -0.87 -6.79 19.32
N ALA A 47 -1.55 -5.65 19.40
CA ALA A 47 -2.40 -5.30 20.52
C ALA A 47 -3.75 -6.04 20.53
N GLY A 48 -4.06 -6.76 19.46
CA GLY A 48 -5.36 -7.43 19.34
C GLY A 48 -6.52 -6.46 19.10
N ASP A 49 -6.22 -5.27 18.57
CA ASP A 49 -7.21 -4.22 18.31
C ASP A 49 -7.69 -4.33 16.86
N ALA A 50 -8.74 -5.13 16.66
CA ALA A 50 -9.30 -5.39 15.33
C ALA A 50 -9.83 -4.12 14.66
N GLU A 51 -10.44 -3.22 15.44
CA GLU A 51 -10.99 -1.98 14.90
C GLU A 51 -9.88 -1.06 14.40
N ALA A 52 -8.81 -0.90 15.18
CA ALA A 52 -7.65 -0.11 14.77
C ALA A 52 -6.96 -0.72 13.55
N ALA A 53 -6.81 -2.06 13.52
CA ALA A 53 -6.22 -2.76 12.37
C ALA A 53 -7.06 -2.55 11.12
N HIS A 54 -8.38 -2.60 11.24
CA HIS A 54 -9.30 -2.33 10.13
C HIS A 54 -9.12 -0.90 9.61
N ARG A 55 -9.09 0.10 10.50
CA ARG A 55 -8.92 1.50 10.08
C ARG A 55 -7.59 1.72 9.35
N CYS A 56 -6.51 1.16 9.90
CA CYS A 56 -5.17 1.28 9.28
C CYS A 56 -5.12 0.62 7.91
N ALA A 57 -5.60 -0.61 7.80
CA ALA A 57 -5.58 -1.35 6.55
C ALA A 57 -6.51 -0.73 5.50
N HIS A 58 -7.68 -0.26 5.92
CA HIS A 58 -8.64 0.38 5.02
C HIS A 58 -8.07 1.68 4.43
N SER A 59 -7.47 2.51 5.26
CA SER A 59 -6.82 3.74 4.82
C SER A 59 -5.66 3.46 3.86
N LEU A 60 -4.83 2.48 4.20
CA LEU A 60 -3.71 2.07 3.35
C LEU A 60 -4.20 1.53 2.01
N LYS A 61 -5.23 0.70 2.02
CA LYS A 61 -5.85 0.16 0.81
C LYS A 61 -6.29 1.29 -0.14
N GLY A 62 -6.94 2.33 0.39
CA GLY A 62 -7.37 3.48 -0.39
C GLY A 62 -6.21 4.21 -1.05
N SER A 63 -5.12 4.43 -0.32
CA SER A 63 -3.93 5.08 -0.86
C SER A 63 -3.24 4.23 -1.93
N LEU A 64 -3.19 2.90 -1.72
CA LEU A 64 -2.62 1.98 -2.69
C LEU A 64 -3.42 1.94 -3.99
N ALA A 65 -4.75 2.05 -3.90
CA ALA A 65 -5.60 2.17 -5.08
C ALA A 65 -5.32 3.47 -5.84
N THR A 66 -5.16 4.58 -5.12
CA THR A 66 -4.89 5.88 -5.72
C THR A 66 -3.60 5.89 -6.53
N ILE A 67 -2.53 5.27 -6.03
CA ILE A 67 -1.25 5.21 -6.74
C ILE A 67 -1.14 4.03 -7.70
N ARG A 68 -2.19 3.24 -7.86
CA ARG A 68 -2.24 2.10 -8.80
C ARG A 68 -1.25 0.99 -8.45
N ALA A 69 -1.08 0.72 -7.16
CA ALA A 69 -0.23 -0.38 -6.66
C ALA A 69 -1.10 -1.61 -6.42
N HIS A 70 -1.45 -2.32 -7.50
CA HIS A 70 -2.46 -3.37 -7.49
C HIS A 70 -2.14 -4.54 -6.57
N GLN A 71 -0.90 -5.03 -6.58
CA GLN A 71 -0.51 -6.17 -5.76
C GLN A 71 -0.59 -5.86 -4.26
N ALA A 72 -0.04 -4.72 -3.85
CA ALA A 72 -0.11 -4.31 -2.45
C ALA A 72 -1.54 -3.97 -2.04
N HIS A 73 -2.33 -3.41 -2.96
CA HIS A 73 -3.75 -3.15 -2.74
C HIS A 73 -4.51 -4.44 -2.42
N GLU A 74 -4.30 -5.50 -3.19
CA GLU A 74 -4.96 -6.78 -2.95
C GLU A 74 -4.58 -7.37 -1.59
N ALA A 75 -3.30 -7.29 -1.23
CA ALA A 75 -2.83 -7.77 0.08
C ALA A 75 -3.47 -6.97 1.22
N ALA A 76 -3.54 -5.65 1.08
CA ALA A 76 -4.17 -4.79 2.08
C ALA A 76 -5.68 -5.07 2.17
N GLN A 77 -6.32 -5.36 1.05
CA GLN A 77 -7.75 -5.69 1.01
C GLN A 77 -8.04 -6.98 1.79
N ARG A 78 -7.23 -8.02 1.62
CA ARG A 78 -7.40 -9.28 2.35
C ARG A 78 -7.25 -9.07 3.85
N LEU A 79 -6.25 -8.29 4.25
CA LEU A 79 -6.03 -7.98 5.67
C LEU A 79 -7.19 -7.15 6.24
N ASP A 80 -7.59 -6.11 5.50
CA ASP A 80 -8.72 -5.25 5.88
C ASP A 80 -9.99 -6.08 6.10
N GLU A 81 -10.30 -6.98 5.18
CA GLU A 81 -11.49 -7.81 5.26
C GLU A 81 -11.45 -8.71 6.51
N ALA A 82 -10.32 -9.34 6.81
CA ALA A 82 -10.15 -10.17 8.00
C ALA A 82 -10.30 -9.34 9.28
N ALA A 83 -9.68 -8.16 9.32
CA ALA A 83 -9.76 -7.26 10.49
C ALA A 83 -11.18 -6.73 10.69
N ARG A 84 -11.88 -6.41 9.60
CA ARG A 84 -13.26 -5.94 9.65
C ARG A 84 -14.19 -6.99 10.26
N GLN A 85 -13.92 -8.26 10.00
CA GLN A 85 -14.68 -9.37 10.57
C GLN A 85 -14.25 -9.73 11.99
N GLY A 86 -13.25 -9.06 12.55
CA GLY A 86 -12.70 -9.39 13.85
C GLY A 86 -11.82 -10.64 13.86
N ALA A 87 -11.46 -11.17 12.69
CA ALA A 87 -10.66 -12.38 12.55
C ALA A 87 -9.16 -12.04 12.65
N LEU A 88 -8.69 -11.71 13.86
CA LEU A 88 -7.32 -11.24 14.09
C LEU A 88 -6.26 -12.24 13.67
N ALA A 89 -6.46 -13.53 13.90
CA ALA A 89 -5.49 -14.54 13.48
C ALA A 89 -5.33 -14.56 11.95
N ALA A 90 -6.44 -14.45 11.22
CA ALA A 90 -6.42 -14.38 9.77
C ALA A 90 -5.76 -13.08 9.30
N ALA A 91 -6.08 -11.96 9.93
CA ALA A 91 -5.48 -10.67 9.61
C ALA A 91 -3.95 -10.70 9.79
N ARG A 92 -3.48 -11.27 10.90
CA ARG A 92 -2.04 -11.43 11.17
C ARG A 92 -1.35 -12.29 10.11
N ARG A 93 -2.03 -13.33 9.61
CA ARG A 93 -1.48 -14.18 8.55
C ARG A 93 -1.33 -13.46 7.22
N GLU A 94 -2.12 -12.42 6.98
CA GLU A 94 -2.03 -11.63 5.74
C GLU A 94 -0.93 -10.57 5.78
N LEU A 95 -0.41 -10.23 6.95
CA LEU A 95 0.60 -9.18 7.10
C LEU A 95 1.89 -9.45 6.32
N PRO A 96 2.49 -10.66 6.34
CA PRO A 96 3.71 -10.90 5.57
C PRO A 96 3.56 -10.66 4.07
N ALA A 97 2.42 -11.01 3.49
CA ALA A 97 2.16 -10.76 2.06
C ALA A 97 2.08 -9.27 1.76
N LEU A 98 1.43 -8.49 2.64
CA LEU A 98 1.38 -7.03 2.51
C LEU A 98 2.77 -6.41 2.64
N GLU A 99 3.55 -6.83 3.62
CA GLU A 99 4.91 -6.32 3.82
C GLU A 99 5.81 -6.63 2.62
N ALA A 100 5.71 -7.84 2.08
CA ALA A 100 6.47 -8.21 0.89
C ALA A 100 6.07 -7.38 -0.34
N ALA A 101 4.76 -7.20 -0.54
CA ALA A 101 4.25 -6.37 -1.64
C ALA A 101 4.67 -4.91 -1.47
N ALA A 102 4.64 -4.39 -0.25
CA ALA A 102 5.08 -3.02 0.07
C ALA A 102 6.57 -2.85 -0.22
N GLY A 103 7.39 -3.87 0.06
CA GLY A 103 8.83 -3.85 -0.24
C GLY A 103 9.09 -3.75 -1.74
N ARG A 104 8.38 -4.56 -2.54
CA ARG A 104 8.49 -4.50 -4.00
C ARG A 104 8.01 -3.16 -4.54
N LEU A 105 6.93 -2.64 -4.00
CA LEU A 105 6.40 -1.33 -4.36
C LEU A 105 7.41 -0.23 -4.06
N GLY A 106 8.01 -0.25 -2.88
CA GLY A 106 9.03 0.72 -2.48
C GLY A 106 10.19 0.76 -3.46
N ALA A 107 10.68 -0.40 -3.88
CA ALA A 107 11.76 -0.49 -4.87
C ALA A 107 11.33 0.08 -6.23
N ALA A 108 10.10 -0.20 -6.67
CA ALA A 108 9.56 0.32 -7.92
C ALA A 108 9.42 1.85 -7.88
N ILE A 109 8.97 2.40 -6.76
CA ILE A 109 8.84 3.84 -6.57
C ILE A 109 10.23 4.52 -6.60
N GLU A 110 11.21 3.96 -5.89
CA GLU A 110 12.57 4.49 -5.87
C GLU A 110 13.16 4.54 -7.28
N GLU A 111 12.98 3.47 -8.05
CA GLU A 111 13.45 3.39 -9.43
C GLU A 111 12.80 4.48 -10.29
N ARG A 112 11.50 4.66 -10.16
CA ARG A 112 10.76 5.69 -10.91
C ARG A 112 11.22 7.09 -10.54
N LEU A 113 11.41 7.38 -9.26
CA LEU A 113 11.84 8.69 -8.80
C LEU A 113 13.28 9.00 -9.22
N ALA A 114 14.15 8.00 -9.23
CA ALA A 114 15.53 8.14 -9.73
C ALA A 114 15.54 8.49 -11.21
N ASP A 115 14.68 7.86 -12.01
CA ASP A 115 14.57 8.11 -13.46
C ASP A 115 14.06 9.52 -13.77
N SER A 116 13.36 10.16 -12.82
CA SER A 116 12.79 11.49 -12.97
C SER A 116 13.74 12.60 -12.55
N ALA A 117 14.85 12.25 -11.91
CA ALA A 117 15.80 13.23 -11.36
C ALA A 117 16.69 13.86 -12.44
#